data_e47a5acb02903c32ffd953b5fd40f4ab
#
_entry.id   e47a5acb02903c32ffd953b5fd40f4ab
#
_cell.length_a   1.000
_cell.length_b   1.000
_cell.length_c   1.000
_cell.angle_alpha   90.00
_cell.angle_beta   90.00
_cell.angle_gamma   90.00
#
_symmetry.space_group_name_H-M   'P 1'
#
loop_
_entity.id
_entity.type
_entity.pdbx_description
1 polymer ?
#
loop_
_entity_poly.entity_id
_entity_poly.type
_entity_poly.pdbx_seq_one_letter_code
_entity_poly.pdbx_strand_id
1 'polypeptide(L)'
;FAFGGTSGLSIVLATLFPRFNVGAFMWFVNAALVLLGFVFLGIKSMGWTIYSSFALSFYVSLCERLYPLDHPLTNDVFLELCFAVILSAVGAAIVFNIGASTGGTDIVAMILNKYTSMPVGRALMVSDVGIVLVGAYLYGPATGLYCILGMILKSTVADSAIESINMRKVCTIVTSNPTPVRDFIVNDLHRSATMEQAEGAYTHDEKWVLTTVLTRGQAQKLRLYVRGLDDHAFITIVNSSEIV
;
A
#
# COMPACT_ATOMS: atom_id res chain seq x y z
N PHE A 1 -7.89 16.49 13.59
CA PHE A 1 -8.80 15.42 13.14
C PHE A 1 -8.36 14.06 13.66
N ALA A 2 -9.27 13.28 14.28
CA ALA A 2 -9.01 11.93 14.77
C ALA A 2 -9.47 10.90 13.71
N PHE A 3 -8.70 10.71 12.64
CA PHE A 3 -9.05 9.74 11.56
C PHE A 3 -8.87 8.27 11.94
N GLY A 4 -8.66 7.96 13.21
CA GLY A 4 -8.22 6.65 13.67
C GLY A 4 -6.77 6.68 14.13
N GLY A 5 -6.18 5.52 14.29
CA GLY A 5 -4.85 5.38 14.86
C GLY A 5 -4.83 5.51 16.38
N THR A 6 -3.66 5.28 16.99
CA THR A 6 -3.49 5.40 18.43
C THR A 6 -3.74 6.80 18.96
N SER A 7 -3.42 7.83 18.18
CA SER A 7 -3.69 9.22 18.55
C SER A 7 -5.19 9.48 18.69
N GLY A 8 -5.99 9.06 17.71
CA GLY A 8 -7.46 9.16 17.75
C GLY A 8 -8.05 8.41 18.94
N LEU A 9 -7.62 7.16 19.17
CA LEU A 9 -8.06 6.36 20.31
C LEU A 9 -7.66 7.01 21.64
N SER A 10 -6.45 7.52 21.76
CA SER A 10 -5.95 8.16 22.97
C SER A 10 -6.66 9.47 23.29
N ILE A 11 -7.03 10.26 22.28
CA ILE A 11 -7.84 11.48 22.43
C ILE A 11 -9.23 11.11 22.94
N VAL A 12 -9.87 10.09 22.35
CA VAL A 12 -11.19 9.61 22.79
C VAL A 12 -11.13 9.11 24.26
N LEU A 13 -10.11 8.30 24.61
CA LEU A 13 -9.94 7.80 25.97
C LEU A 13 -9.68 8.93 26.98
N ALA A 14 -8.86 9.92 26.64
CA ALA A 14 -8.60 11.06 27.50
C ALA A 14 -9.84 11.93 27.71
N THR A 15 -10.75 12.02 26.71
CA THR A 15 -12.01 12.73 26.86
C THR A 15 -12.97 11.97 27.80
N LEU A 16 -12.98 10.64 27.73
CA LEU A 16 -13.82 9.79 28.60
C LEU A 16 -13.24 9.70 30.03
N PHE A 17 -11.92 9.74 30.17
CA PHE A 17 -11.25 9.64 31.46
C PHE A 17 -10.30 10.85 31.69
N PRO A 18 -10.83 12.02 32.09
CA PRO A 18 -10.06 13.27 32.24
C PRO A 18 -8.91 13.23 33.25
N ARG A 19 -8.79 12.13 33.99
CA ARG A 19 -7.78 11.93 35.03
C ARG A 19 -6.38 11.67 34.46
N PHE A 20 -6.29 11.26 33.16
CA PHE A 20 -5.05 10.92 32.50
C PHE A 20 -4.88 11.78 31.24
N ASN A 21 -3.63 12.18 30.96
CA ASN A 21 -3.31 12.95 29.73
C ASN A 21 -3.35 12.04 28.49
N VAL A 22 -3.59 12.63 27.33
CA VAL A 22 -3.56 11.95 26.01
C VAL A 22 -2.25 11.17 25.82
N GLY A 23 -1.10 11.75 26.22
CA GLY A 23 0.20 11.11 26.11
C GLY A 23 0.33 9.81 26.92
N ALA A 24 -0.25 9.75 28.12
CA ALA A 24 -0.24 8.54 28.93
C ALA A 24 -1.04 7.41 28.27
N PHE A 25 -2.20 7.72 27.70
CA PHE A 25 -2.99 6.77 26.94
C PHE A 25 -2.27 6.31 25.66
N MET A 26 -1.61 7.21 24.94
CA MET A 26 -0.80 6.85 23.76
C MET A 26 0.29 5.84 24.11
N TRP A 27 1.02 6.04 25.20
CA TRP A 27 2.03 5.11 25.66
C TRP A 27 1.46 3.74 26.00
N PHE A 28 0.38 3.71 26.77
CA PHE A 28 -0.25 2.47 27.21
C PHE A 28 -0.84 1.68 26.03
N VAL A 29 -1.59 2.36 25.16
CA VAL A 29 -2.21 1.74 23.98
C VAL A 29 -1.14 1.24 23.02
N ASN A 30 -0.10 2.04 22.74
CA ASN A 30 0.99 1.60 21.86
C ASN A 30 1.73 0.40 22.45
N ALA A 31 2.03 0.38 23.74
CA ALA A 31 2.69 -0.75 24.38
C ALA A 31 1.84 -2.03 24.27
N ALA A 32 0.54 -1.93 24.53
CA ALA A 32 -0.39 -3.05 24.40
C ALA A 32 -0.47 -3.56 22.94
N LEU A 33 -0.55 -2.66 21.96
CA LEU A 33 -0.61 -3.02 20.55
C LEU A 33 0.70 -3.63 20.05
N VAL A 34 1.85 -3.14 20.51
CA VAL A 34 3.15 -3.74 20.20
C VAL A 34 3.26 -5.16 20.77
N LEU A 35 2.82 -5.40 22.00
CA LEU A 35 2.77 -6.73 22.60
C LEU A 35 1.87 -7.68 21.80
N LEU A 36 0.66 -7.23 21.42
CA LEU A 36 -0.21 -7.99 20.53
C LEU A 36 0.47 -8.29 19.19
N GLY A 37 1.14 -7.32 18.61
CA GLY A 37 1.89 -7.48 17.37
C GLY A 37 2.97 -8.57 17.46
N PHE A 38 3.71 -8.62 18.56
CA PHE A 38 4.70 -9.68 18.77
C PHE A 38 4.08 -11.08 18.81
N VAL A 39 2.94 -11.22 19.45
CA VAL A 39 2.24 -12.50 19.56
C VAL A 39 1.70 -12.97 18.20
N PHE A 40 1.08 -12.08 17.43
CA PHE A 40 0.34 -12.44 16.21
C PHE A 40 1.14 -12.29 14.91
N LEU A 41 2.01 -11.29 14.79
CA LEU A 41 2.78 -11.01 13.57
C LEU A 41 4.18 -11.62 13.58
N GLY A 42 4.73 -11.83 14.76
CA GLY A 42 6.07 -12.42 14.94
C GLY A 42 7.19 -11.37 14.94
N ILE A 43 8.39 -11.83 15.36
CA ILE A 43 9.55 -10.96 15.66
C ILE A 43 10.05 -10.18 14.45
N LYS A 44 10.07 -10.79 13.26
CA LYS A 44 10.60 -10.15 12.05
C LYS A 44 9.76 -8.93 11.61
N SER A 45 8.44 -9.09 11.56
CA SER A 45 7.50 -8.01 11.21
C SER A 45 7.52 -6.91 12.26
N MET A 46 7.55 -7.29 13.54
CA MET A 46 7.59 -6.32 14.63
C MET A 46 8.92 -5.56 14.72
N GLY A 47 10.04 -6.18 14.37
CA GLY A 47 11.33 -5.48 14.27
C GLY A 47 11.29 -4.34 13.25
N TRP A 48 10.76 -4.57 12.06
CA TRP A 48 10.57 -3.54 11.04
C TRP A 48 9.52 -2.49 11.46
N THR A 49 8.46 -2.90 12.16
CA THR A 49 7.43 -1.99 12.70
C THR A 49 8.02 -1.04 13.73
N ILE A 50 8.84 -1.52 14.65
CA ILE A 50 9.53 -0.68 15.63
C ILE A 50 10.46 0.31 14.92
N TYR A 51 11.27 -0.17 13.97
CA TYR A 51 12.15 0.69 13.20
C TYR A 51 11.38 1.80 12.46
N SER A 52 10.31 1.46 11.75
CA SER A 52 9.50 2.44 11.01
C SER A 52 8.80 3.44 11.92
N SER A 53 8.31 3.02 13.08
CA SER A 53 7.70 3.90 14.09
C SER A 53 8.70 4.90 14.67
N PHE A 54 9.92 4.46 14.98
CA PHE A 54 11.00 5.35 15.43
C PHE A 54 11.43 6.31 14.32
N ALA A 55 11.62 5.81 13.09
CA ALA A 55 11.97 6.64 11.95
C ALA A 55 10.91 7.73 11.69
N LEU A 56 9.62 7.34 11.71
CA LEU A 56 8.51 8.28 11.56
C LEU A 56 8.55 9.36 12.65
N SER A 57 8.68 8.97 13.92
CA SER A 57 8.75 9.91 15.05
C SER A 57 9.94 10.86 14.95
N PHE A 58 11.10 10.33 14.51
CA PHE A 58 12.29 11.13 14.29
C PHE A 58 12.08 12.18 13.19
N TYR A 59 11.54 11.76 12.02
CA TYR A 59 11.32 12.69 10.92
C TYR A 59 10.24 13.72 11.23
N VAL A 60 9.17 13.35 11.93
CA VAL A 60 8.15 14.31 12.39
C VAL A 60 8.78 15.36 13.30
N SER A 61 9.53 14.95 14.32
CA SER A 61 10.21 15.88 15.23
C SER A 61 11.25 16.75 14.52
N LEU A 62 11.94 16.19 13.52
CA LEU A 62 12.89 16.94 12.70
C LEU A 62 12.18 18.02 11.87
N CYS A 63 11.07 17.67 11.22
CA CYS A 63 10.28 18.61 10.43
C CYS A 63 9.69 19.73 11.30
N GLU A 64 9.13 19.39 12.47
CA GLU A 64 8.62 20.37 13.42
C GLU A 64 9.70 21.36 13.88
N ARG A 65 10.93 20.87 14.05
CA ARG A 65 12.06 21.71 14.47
C ARG A 65 12.62 22.58 13.34
N LEU A 66 12.61 22.08 12.09
CA LEU A 66 13.12 22.82 10.93
C LEU A 66 12.12 23.83 10.38
N TYR A 67 10.84 23.50 10.43
CA TYR A 67 9.74 24.31 9.91
C TYR A 67 8.57 24.31 10.90
N PRO A 68 8.68 25.04 12.03
CA PRO A 68 7.57 25.19 12.94
C PRO A 68 6.42 25.93 12.23
N LEU A 69 5.29 25.27 12.10
CA LEU A 69 4.07 25.84 11.49
C LEU A 69 3.18 26.33 12.62
N ASP A 70 3.14 27.65 12.85
CA ASP A 70 2.27 28.26 13.84
C ASP A 70 0.82 28.40 13.34
N HIS A 71 0.61 28.28 12.02
CA HIS A 71 -0.68 28.40 11.36
C HIS A 71 -0.90 27.29 10.33
N PRO A 72 -2.18 26.95 10.03
CA PRO A 72 -2.49 26.08 8.90
C PRO A 72 -1.90 26.62 7.59
N LEU A 73 -1.50 25.75 6.68
CA LEU A 73 -0.96 26.16 5.38
C LEU A 73 -2.01 26.87 4.51
N THR A 74 -3.26 26.46 4.66
CA THR A 74 -4.39 27.04 3.94
C THR A 74 -5.58 27.24 4.87
N ASN A 75 -6.55 28.06 4.46
CA ASN A 75 -7.82 28.19 5.17
C ASN A 75 -8.86 27.13 4.72
N ASP A 76 -8.47 26.23 3.81
CA ASP A 76 -9.33 25.19 3.29
C ASP A 76 -9.05 23.87 4.00
N VAL A 77 -9.88 23.58 4.99
CA VAL A 77 -9.81 22.36 5.82
C VAL A 77 -9.94 21.08 4.99
N PHE A 78 -10.74 21.10 3.90
CA PHE A 78 -10.91 19.93 3.03
C PHE A 78 -9.65 19.64 2.22
N LEU A 79 -9.02 20.67 1.68
CA LEU A 79 -7.78 20.55 0.93
C LEU A 79 -6.65 19.97 1.82
N GLU A 80 -6.49 20.52 3.02
CA GLU A 80 -5.50 20.01 3.99
C GLU A 80 -5.76 18.56 4.40
N LEU A 81 -7.04 18.20 4.59
CA LEU A 81 -7.45 16.82 4.86
C LEU A 81 -7.00 15.89 3.74
N CYS A 82 -7.31 16.23 2.49
CA CYS A 82 -6.97 15.41 1.33
C CYS A 82 -5.46 15.14 1.25
N PHE A 83 -4.63 16.18 1.33
CA PHE A 83 -3.18 16.04 1.27
C PHE A 83 -2.61 15.26 2.45
N ALA A 84 -3.05 15.54 3.66
CA ALA A 84 -2.59 14.83 4.86
C ALA A 84 -2.90 13.33 4.78
N VAL A 85 -4.10 12.98 4.33
CA VAL A 85 -4.53 11.58 4.23
C VAL A 85 -3.82 10.86 3.07
N ILE A 86 -3.75 11.46 1.89
CA ILE A 86 -3.12 10.83 0.72
C ILE A 86 -1.63 10.57 0.99
N LEU A 87 -0.89 11.56 1.47
CA LEU A 87 0.54 11.43 1.74
C LEU A 87 0.81 10.38 2.83
N SER A 88 0.05 10.41 3.92
CA SER A 88 0.20 9.42 4.99
C SER A 88 -0.19 8.01 4.56
N ALA A 89 -1.25 7.85 3.76
CA ALA A 89 -1.69 6.55 3.26
C ALA A 89 -0.67 5.93 2.30
N VAL A 90 -0.09 6.72 1.39
CA VAL A 90 0.98 6.23 0.49
C VAL A 90 2.22 5.84 1.29
N GLY A 91 2.63 6.64 2.27
CA GLY A 91 3.75 6.32 3.16
C GLY A 91 3.51 5.02 3.94
N ALA A 92 2.33 4.87 4.53
CA ALA A 92 1.94 3.65 5.22
C ALA A 92 1.90 2.43 4.28
N ALA A 93 1.39 2.58 3.06
CA ALA A 93 1.34 1.52 2.05
C ALA A 93 2.74 0.95 1.73
N ILE A 94 3.75 1.78 1.63
CA ILE A 94 5.14 1.36 1.42
C ILE A 94 5.62 0.48 2.58
N VAL A 95 5.31 0.89 3.81
CA VAL A 95 5.68 0.16 5.03
C VAL A 95 4.91 -1.16 5.14
N PHE A 96 3.62 -1.16 4.84
CA PHE A 96 2.80 -2.39 4.80
C PHE A 96 3.28 -3.39 3.74
N ASN A 97 3.75 -2.90 2.61
CA ASN A 97 4.23 -3.76 1.53
C ASN A 97 5.46 -4.61 1.90
N ILE A 98 6.26 -4.17 2.85
CA ILE A 98 7.38 -4.95 3.40
C ILE A 98 6.98 -5.80 4.62
N GLY A 99 5.69 -5.88 4.94
CA GLY A 99 5.16 -6.63 6.08
C GLY A 99 5.40 -5.96 7.43
N ALA A 100 5.55 -4.63 7.44
CA ALA A 100 5.69 -3.80 8.65
C ALA A 100 4.52 -2.81 8.76
N SER A 101 4.45 -2.10 9.88
CA SER A 101 3.43 -1.10 10.19
C SER A 101 4.09 0.20 10.67
N THR A 102 3.37 1.30 10.60
CA THR A 102 3.80 2.56 11.21
C THR A 102 3.58 2.60 12.73
N GLY A 103 3.01 1.52 13.29
CA GLY A 103 2.65 1.41 14.70
C GLY A 103 1.18 1.70 14.94
N GLY A 104 0.78 1.67 16.21
CA GLY A 104 -0.58 2.02 16.57
C GLY A 104 -1.64 1.03 16.09
N THR A 105 -2.85 1.52 15.79
CA THR A 105 -3.97 0.70 15.29
C THR A 105 -3.66 0.03 13.94
N ASP A 106 -2.65 0.49 13.22
CA ASP A 106 -2.16 -0.14 11.99
C ASP A 106 -1.66 -1.58 12.27
N ILE A 107 -1.18 -1.88 13.49
CA ILE A 107 -0.84 -3.24 13.92
C ILE A 107 -2.09 -4.14 13.93
N VAL A 108 -3.23 -3.61 14.40
CA VAL A 108 -4.51 -4.34 14.38
C VAL A 108 -4.93 -4.64 12.94
N ALA A 109 -4.80 -3.67 12.05
CA ALA A 109 -5.10 -3.85 10.64
C ALA A 109 -4.21 -4.94 10.00
N MET A 110 -2.91 -4.98 10.32
CA MET A 110 -2.02 -6.05 9.86
C MET A 110 -2.40 -7.43 10.41
N ILE A 111 -2.82 -7.51 11.67
CA ILE A 111 -3.31 -8.76 12.26
C ILE A 111 -4.57 -9.21 11.51
N LEU A 112 -5.52 -8.32 11.29
CA LEU A 112 -6.73 -8.63 10.51
C LEU A 112 -6.39 -9.08 9.09
N ASN A 113 -5.53 -8.36 8.38
CA ASN A 113 -5.07 -8.75 7.03
C ASN A 113 -4.46 -10.15 7.03
N LYS A 114 -3.61 -10.48 8.01
CA LYS A 114 -2.95 -11.79 8.10
C LYS A 114 -3.92 -12.95 8.32
N TYR A 115 -4.95 -12.76 9.15
CA TYR A 115 -5.85 -13.85 9.55
C TYR A 115 -7.19 -13.89 8.80
N THR A 116 -7.56 -12.83 8.11
CA THR A 116 -8.87 -12.75 7.41
C THR A 116 -8.75 -12.63 5.90
N SER A 117 -7.53 -12.60 5.34
CA SER A 117 -7.28 -12.37 3.90
C SER A 117 -7.91 -11.08 3.35
N MET A 118 -8.26 -10.14 4.22
CA MET A 118 -8.78 -8.83 3.80
C MET A 118 -7.64 -7.96 3.24
N PRO A 119 -7.86 -7.14 2.20
CA PRO A 119 -6.92 -6.10 1.81
C PRO A 119 -6.59 -5.18 2.99
N VAL A 120 -5.36 -4.65 3.00
CA VAL A 120 -4.83 -3.86 4.14
C VAL A 120 -5.68 -2.62 4.41
N GLY A 121 -6.13 -1.91 3.36
CA GLY A 121 -6.97 -0.73 3.54
C GLY A 121 -8.33 -1.05 4.14
N ARG A 122 -8.96 -2.16 3.75
CA ARG A 122 -10.20 -2.61 4.41
C ARG A 122 -9.96 -2.97 5.87
N ALA A 123 -8.85 -3.61 6.19
CA ALA A 123 -8.49 -3.92 7.56
C ALA A 123 -8.25 -2.64 8.39
N LEU A 124 -7.62 -1.61 7.80
CA LEU A 124 -7.49 -0.27 8.41
C LEU A 124 -8.86 0.34 8.70
N MET A 125 -9.77 0.29 7.74
CA MET A 125 -11.13 0.81 7.92
C MET A 125 -11.87 0.12 9.07
N VAL A 126 -11.79 -1.21 9.15
CA VAL A 126 -12.42 -1.99 10.22
C VAL A 126 -11.80 -1.67 11.59
N SER A 127 -10.48 -1.52 11.67
CA SER A 127 -9.81 -1.19 12.92
C SER A 127 -10.12 0.21 13.44
N ASP A 128 -10.35 1.16 12.53
CA ASP A 128 -10.52 2.58 12.88
C ASP A 128 -11.99 3.02 13.00
N VAL A 129 -12.96 2.25 12.44
CA VAL A 129 -14.37 2.63 12.39
C VAL A 129 -14.95 2.93 13.77
N GLY A 130 -14.63 2.13 14.78
CA GLY A 130 -15.10 2.34 16.15
C GLY A 130 -14.61 3.67 16.72
N ILE A 131 -13.33 4.01 16.50
CA ILE A 131 -12.72 5.26 16.96
C ILE A 131 -13.37 6.47 16.28
N VAL A 132 -13.60 6.37 14.97
CA VAL A 132 -14.21 7.43 14.16
C VAL A 132 -15.65 7.68 14.57
N LEU A 133 -16.45 6.62 14.84
CA LEU A 133 -17.83 6.76 15.30
C LEU A 133 -17.93 7.42 16.68
N VAL A 134 -17.08 7.01 17.62
CA VAL A 134 -17.05 7.63 18.95
C VAL A 134 -16.55 9.07 18.86
N GLY A 135 -15.54 9.34 18.03
CA GLY A 135 -15.06 10.70 17.74
C GLY A 135 -16.15 11.59 17.13
N ALA A 136 -16.95 11.07 16.19
CA ALA A 136 -18.09 11.79 15.60
C ALA A 136 -19.14 12.17 16.65
N TYR A 137 -19.41 11.28 17.59
CA TYR A 137 -20.34 11.54 18.68
C TYR A 137 -19.82 12.62 19.65
N LEU A 138 -18.52 12.59 19.99
CA LEU A 138 -17.92 13.51 20.96
C LEU A 138 -17.66 14.90 20.40
N TYR A 139 -17.23 15.00 19.13
CA TYR A 139 -16.75 16.26 18.51
C TYR A 139 -17.72 16.89 17.54
N GLY A 140 -18.90 16.32 17.42
CA GLY A 140 -20.01 16.84 16.60
C GLY A 140 -19.98 16.37 15.13
N PRO A 141 -21.09 16.61 14.39
CA PRO A 141 -21.33 16.00 13.10
C PRO A 141 -20.35 16.45 12.01
N ALA A 142 -19.96 17.73 11.99
CA ALA A 142 -19.04 18.23 10.97
C ALA A 142 -17.66 17.55 11.07
N THR A 143 -17.09 17.48 12.27
CA THR A 143 -15.82 16.77 12.52
C THR A 143 -15.96 15.28 12.22
N GLY A 144 -17.08 14.68 12.60
CA GLY A 144 -17.38 13.27 12.32
C GLY A 144 -17.39 12.95 10.84
N LEU A 145 -18.04 13.78 10.01
CA LEU A 145 -18.07 13.61 8.56
C LEU A 145 -16.65 13.70 7.93
N TYR A 146 -15.83 14.65 8.37
CA TYR A 146 -14.44 14.72 7.92
C TYR A 146 -13.62 13.50 8.36
N CYS A 147 -13.83 12.99 9.57
CA CYS A 147 -13.15 11.76 10.03
C CYS A 147 -13.56 10.53 9.21
N ILE A 148 -14.86 10.37 8.91
CA ILE A 148 -15.37 9.29 8.06
C ILE A 148 -14.78 9.39 6.66
N LEU A 149 -14.81 10.58 6.07
CA LEU A 149 -14.23 10.81 4.74
C LEU A 149 -12.73 10.50 4.71
N GLY A 150 -11.99 10.97 5.70
CA GLY A 150 -10.55 10.70 5.85
C GLY A 150 -10.24 9.20 6.00
N MET A 151 -11.04 8.46 6.77
CA MET A 151 -10.92 7.02 6.95
C MET A 151 -11.15 6.26 5.62
N ILE A 152 -12.21 6.60 4.88
CA ILE A 152 -12.51 6.00 3.58
C ILE A 152 -11.38 6.31 2.58
N LEU A 153 -10.96 7.54 2.51
CA LEU A 153 -9.90 7.98 1.61
C LEU A 153 -8.56 7.28 1.94
N LYS A 154 -8.17 7.23 3.23
CA LYS A 154 -6.97 6.51 3.70
C LYS A 154 -7.00 5.04 3.29
N SER A 155 -8.11 4.36 3.52
CA SER A 155 -8.30 2.95 3.16
C SER A 155 -8.14 2.72 1.66
N THR A 156 -8.84 3.49 0.84
CA THR A 156 -8.84 3.34 -0.62
C THR A 156 -7.46 3.66 -1.22
N VAL A 157 -6.82 4.74 -0.76
CA VAL A 157 -5.49 5.14 -1.23
C VAL A 157 -4.44 4.11 -0.81
N ALA A 158 -4.50 3.58 0.42
CA ALA A 158 -3.57 2.55 0.88
C ALA A 158 -3.66 1.28 0.04
N ASP A 159 -4.87 0.76 -0.21
CA ASP A 159 -5.05 -0.43 -1.05
C ASP A 159 -4.58 -0.19 -2.49
N SER A 160 -4.95 0.94 -3.09
CA SER A 160 -4.52 1.29 -4.44
C SER A 160 -2.99 1.45 -4.56
N ALA A 161 -2.35 2.00 -3.53
CA ALA A 161 -0.90 2.15 -3.49
C ALA A 161 -0.20 0.80 -3.36
N ILE A 162 -0.66 -0.09 -2.47
CA ILE A 162 -0.11 -1.45 -2.31
C ILE A 162 -0.27 -2.24 -3.61
N GLU A 163 -1.46 -2.20 -4.21
CA GLU A 163 -1.72 -2.87 -5.49
C GLU A 163 -0.78 -2.34 -6.59
N SER A 164 -0.63 -1.02 -6.69
CA SER A 164 0.26 -0.40 -7.67
C SER A 164 1.73 -0.79 -7.51
N ILE A 165 2.21 -0.93 -6.25
CA ILE A 165 3.58 -1.36 -5.95
C ILE A 165 3.79 -2.83 -6.36
N ASN A 166 2.80 -3.68 -6.11
CA ASN A 166 2.87 -5.12 -6.36
C ASN A 166 2.49 -5.54 -7.78
N MET A 167 1.98 -4.58 -8.57
CA MET A 167 1.52 -4.84 -9.93
C MET A 167 2.61 -5.46 -10.81
N ARG A 168 2.30 -6.59 -11.42
CA ARG A 168 3.10 -7.25 -12.44
C ARG A 168 2.46 -7.09 -13.81
N LYS A 169 3.23 -7.36 -14.84
CA LYS A 169 2.78 -7.34 -16.22
C LYS A 169 2.88 -8.75 -16.80
N VAL A 170 1.77 -9.30 -17.20
CA VAL A 170 1.75 -10.49 -18.03
C VAL A 170 1.93 -10.05 -19.47
N CYS A 171 3.01 -10.49 -20.09
CA CYS A 171 3.34 -10.18 -21.48
C CYS A 171 3.15 -11.45 -22.31
N THR A 172 2.29 -11.37 -23.32
CA THR A 172 2.09 -12.42 -24.31
C THR A 172 2.58 -11.92 -25.66
N ILE A 173 3.58 -12.57 -26.20
CA ILE A 173 4.24 -12.22 -27.46
C ILE A 173 3.91 -13.29 -28.50
N VAL A 174 3.43 -12.87 -29.66
CA VAL A 174 3.22 -13.76 -30.82
C VAL A 174 4.21 -13.39 -31.90
N THR A 175 5.07 -14.33 -32.28
CA THR A 175 6.15 -14.11 -33.25
C THR A 175 6.43 -15.35 -34.08
N SER A 176 6.98 -15.17 -35.28
CA SER A 176 7.50 -16.25 -36.11
C SER A 176 8.94 -16.62 -35.77
N ASN A 177 9.67 -15.77 -35.01
CA ASN A 177 11.04 -16.00 -34.60
C ASN A 177 11.18 -15.97 -33.06
N PRO A 178 10.90 -17.10 -32.40
CA PRO A 178 10.85 -17.14 -30.93
C PRO A 178 12.20 -17.09 -30.24
N THR A 179 13.27 -17.60 -30.88
CA THR A 179 14.57 -17.79 -30.26
C THR A 179 15.18 -16.50 -29.72
N PRO A 180 15.30 -15.39 -30.48
CA PRO A 180 15.86 -14.16 -29.94
C PRO A 180 15.01 -13.57 -28.81
N VAL A 181 13.70 -13.67 -28.89
CA VAL A 181 12.78 -13.17 -27.85
C VAL A 181 12.93 -13.98 -26.57
N ARG A 182 13.01 -15.32 -26.67
CA ARG A 182 13.28 -16.22 -25.54
C ARG A 182 14.63 -15.87 -24.89
N ASP A 183 15.67 -15.73 -25.70
CA ASP A 183 17.03 -15.49 -25.20
C ASP A 183 17.11 -14.13 -24.48
N PHE A 184 16.45 -13.11 -25.00
CA PHE A 184 16.33 -11.82 -24.31
C PHE A 184 15.57 -11.93 -22.99
N ILE A 185 14.47 -12.68 -22.92
CA ILE A 185 13.73 -12.87 -21.67
C ILE A 185 14.57 -13.61 -20.62
N VAL A 186 15.29 -14.66 -21.03
CA VAL A 186 16.04 -15.52 -20.13
C VAL A 186 17.37 -14.86 -19.72
N ASN A 187 18.15 -14.38 -20.68
CA ASN A 187 19.51 -13.92 -20.44
C ASN A 187 19.61 -12.46 -19.99
N ASP A 188 18.77 -11.56 -20.57
CA ASP A 188 18.82 -10.12 -20.27
C ASP A 188 17.85 -9.73 -19.17
N LEU A 189 16.63 -10.28 -19.16
CA LEU A 189 15.64 -9.96 -18.15
C LEU A 189 15.68 -10.90 -16.94
N HIS A 190 16.42 -12.01 -17.03
CA HIS A 190 16.51 -13.05 -16.00
C HIS A 190 15.13 -13.54 -15.53
N ARG A 191 14.27 -13.85 -16.49
CA ARG A 191 12.90 -14.34 -16.24
C ARG A 191 12.64 -15.60 -17.06
N SER A 192 11.70 -16.41 -16.58
CA SER A 192 11.20 -17.55 -17.33
C SER A 192 10.10 -17.11 -18.31
N ALA A 193 9.93 -17.90 -19.37
CA ALA A 193 8.81 -17.77 -20.30
C ALA A 193 8.25 -19.15 -20.61
N THR A 194 6.95 -19.24 -20.79
CA THR A 194 6.28 -20.41 -21.36
C THR A 194 6.15 -20.18 -22.86
N MET A 195 6.48 -21.22 -23.65
CA MET A 195 6.39 -21.16 -25.10
C MET A 195 5.38 -22.19 -25.57
N GLU A 196 4.48 -21.76 -26.45
CA GLU A 196 3.47 -22.60 -27.07
C GLU A 196 3.52 -22.40 -28.58
N GLN A 197 3.36 -23.51 -29.34
CA GLN A 197 3.22 -23.45 -30.80
C GLN A 197 1.79 -23.11 -31.13
N ALA A 198 1.60 -22.22 -32.09
CA ALA A 198 0.28 -21.77 -32.55
C ALA A 198 0.28 -21.63 -34.06
N GLU A 199 -0.89 -21.60 -34.66
CA GLU A 199 -1.09 -21.40 -36.09
C GLU A 199 -1.89 -20.11 -36.32
N GLY A 200 -1.48 -19.32 -37.29
CA GLY A 200 -2.21 -18.13 -37.70
C GLY A 200 -3.54 -18.55 -38.39
N ALA A 201 -4.66 -18.13 -37.84
CA ALA A 201 -5.99 -18.53 -38.31
C ALA A 201 -6.31 -18.13 -39.76
N TYR A 202 -5.64 -17.12 -40.29
CA TYR A 202 -5.86 -16.62 -41.64
C TYR A 202 -4.80 -17.10 -42.64
N THR A 203 -3.52 -17.05 -42.24
CA THR A 203 -2.39 -17.40 -43.13
C THR A 203 -1.94 -18.85 -43.00
N HIS A 204 -2.39 -19.55 -41.96
CA HIS A 204 -1.94 -20.91 -41.59
C HIS A 204 -0.44 -21.03 -41.34
N ASP A 205 0.24 -19.85 -41.09
CA ASP A 205 1.66 -19.85 -40.76
C ASP A 205 1.88 -20.31 -39.32
N GLU A 206 2.98 -21.04 -39.13
CA GLU A 206 3.43 -21.40 -37.78
C GLU A 206 3.88 -20.15 -37.00
N LYS A 207 3.34 -19.99 -35.78
CA LYS A 207 3.65 -18.92 -34.85
C LYS A 207 4.02 -19.50 -33.48
N TRP A 208 4.70 -18.72 -32.71
CA TRP A 208 5.02 -19.04 -31.33
C TRP A 208 4.41 -17.99 -30.41
N VAL A 209 3.77 -18.47 -29.35
CA VAL A 209 3.25 -17.63 -28.27
C VAL A 209 4.18 -17.77 -27.08
N LEU A 210 4.80 -16.66 -26.68
CA LEU A 210 5.64 -16.61 -25.48
C LEU A 210 4.90 -15.83 -24.40
N THR A 211 4.64 -16.48 -23.26
CA THR A 211 4.01 -15.84 -22.10
C THR A 211 5.04 -15.71 -20.98
N THR A 212 5.19 -14.50 -20.44
CA THR A 212 6.12 -14.21 -19.35
C THR A 212 5.54 -13.16 -18.41
N VAL A 213 5.99 -13.21 -17.15
CA VAL A 213 5.57 -12.28 -16.09
C VAL A 213 6.73 -11.36 -15.73
N LEU A 214 6.51 -10.07 -15.88
CA LEU A 214 7.56 -9.05 -15.78
C LEU A 214 7.19 -7.93 -14.82
N THR A 215 8.18 -7.19 -14.38
CA THR A 215 7.96 -5.86 -13.78
C THR A 215 7.62 -4.84 -14.87
N ARG A 216 7.06 -3.69 -14.48
CA ARG A 216 6.72 -2.61 -15.42
C ARG A 216 7.92 -2.19 -16.28
N GLY A 217 9.09 -2.03 -15.67
CA GLY A 217 10.32 -1.64 -16.40
C GLY A 217 10.82 -2.73 -17.36
N GLN A 218 10.76 -4.00 -16.94
CA GLN A 218 11.13 -5.14 -17.81
C GLN A 218 10.17 -5.29 -18.99
N ALA A 219 8.86 -5.13 -18.77
CA ALA A 219 7.87 -5.19 -19.83
C ALA A 219 8.07 -4.10 -20.90
N GLN A 220 8.49 -2.89 -20.47
CA GLN A 220 8.82 -1.82 -21.40
C GLN A 220 10.08 -2.15 -22.23
N LYS A 221 11.12 -2.71 -21.61
CA LYS A 221 12.33 -3.16 -22.31
C LYS A 221 11.99 -4.25 -23.33
N LEU A 222 11.20 -5.26 -22.94
CA LEU A 222 10.76 -6.32 -23.82
C LEU A 222 9.96 -5.77 -25.01
N ARG A 223 9.04 -4.85 -24.76
CA ARG A 223 8.24 -4.21 -25.83
C ARG A 223 9.12 -3.50 -26.87
N LEU A 224 10.14 -2.76 -26.41
CA LEU A 224 11.07 -2.07 -27.31
C LEU A 224 11.91 -3.07 -28.12
N TYR A 225 12.39 -4.12 -27.47
CA TYR A 225 13.16 -5.17 -28.11
C TYR A 225 12.36 -5.91 -29.21
N VAL A 226 11.16 -6.37 -28.89
CA VAL A 226 10.29 -7.09 -29.83
C VAL A 226 9.94 -6.23 -31.05
N ARG A 227 9.64 -4.95 -30.84
CA ARG A 227 9.37 -4.01 -31.95
C ARG A 227 10.58 -3.77 -32.87
N GLY A 228 11.80 -3.85 -32.34
CA GLY A 228 13.00 -3.71 -33.17
C GLY A 228 13.43 -4.99 -33.85
N LEU A 229 12.87 -6.15 -33.47
CA LEU A 229 13.27 -7.45 -33.97
C LEU A 229 12.40 -7.95 -35.13
N ASP A 230 11.07 -7.75 -35.02
CA ASP A 230 10.09 -8.32 -35.95
C ASP A 230 8.88 -7.39 -36.05
N ASP A 231 8.71 -6.77 -37.22
CA ASP A 231 7.61 -5.84 -37.50
C ASP A 231 6.24 -6.55 -37.50
N HIS A 232 6.22 -7.86 -37.63
CA HIS A 232 5.00 -8.69 -37.64
C HIS A 232 4.70 -9.33 -36.28
N ALA A 233 5.61 -9.19 -35.30
CA ALA A 233 5.35 -9.63 -33.94
C ALA A 233 4.43 -8.65 -33.22
N PHE A 234 3.49 -9.18 -32.47
CA PHE A 234 2.72 -8.34 -31.56
C PHE A 234 2.87 -8.79 -30.10
N ILE A 235 2.81 -7.80 -29.22
CA ILE A 235 2.90 -8.01 -27.77
C ILE A 235 1.66 -7.46 -27.09
N THR A 236 0.99 -8.31 -26.32
CA THR A 236 -0.09 -7.92 -25.43
C THR A 236 0.45 -7.82 -24.01
N ILE A 237 0.19 -6.71 -23.33
CA ILE A 237 0.64 -6.47 -21.95
C ILE A 237 -0.58 -6.22 -21.08
N VAL A 238 -0.84 -7.13 -20.16
CA VAL A 238 -1.97 -7.05 -19.22
C VAL A 238 -1.44 -6.83 -17.81
N ASN A 239 -2.15 -6.01 -17.03
CA ASN A 239 -1.86 -5.83 -15.61
C ASN A 239 -2.35 -7.06 -14.84
N SER A 240 -1.55 -7.54 -13.90
CA SER A 240 -1.96 -8.54 -12.94
C SER A 240 -1.49 -8.12 -11.55
N SER A 241 -2.42 -8.02 -10.62
CA SER A 241 -2.14 -7.73 -9.22
C SER A 241 -1.92 -9.01 -8.39
N GLU A 242 -2.37 -10.16 -8.90
CA GLU A 242 -2.26 -11.45 -8.23
C GLU A 242 -1.49 -12.44 -9.10
N ILE A 243 -0.24 -12.69 -8.73
CA ILE A 243 0.59 -13.77 -9.30
C ILE A 243 1.17 -14.52 -8.11
N VAL A 244 0.73 -15.77 -7.97
CA VAL A 244 1.15 -16.69 -6.91
C VAL A 244 2.43 -17.43 -7.29
#